data_00af6b7db3b43ba1249e964ae2693a07
#
_entry.id   00af6b7db3b43ba1249e964ae2693a07
#
_cell.length_a   1.000
_cell.length_b   1.000
_cell.length_c   1.000
_cell.angle_alpha   90.00
_cell.angle_beta   90.00
_cell.angle_gamma   90.00
#
_symmetry.space_group_name_H-M   'P 1'
#
loop_
_entity.id
_entity.type
_entity.pdbx_description
1 polymer ?
#
loop_
_entity_poly.entity_id
_entity_poly.type
_entity_poly.pdbx_seq_one_letter_code
_entity_poly.pdbx_strand_id
1 'polypeptide(L)'
;QEGSPATKYEIARLARILDSELRSRGSDTKIIVPESCDYRCMMSTHGTGPERGYEIQSFFSSDSTDTYLGNLGNVPRLMAGHSYWTNTPVDFMKECRKALRDSLRKYDVGFWQSEVCIMGNDEEIGGGGGYDRTMKTALYVARMVHHDLVFADARSWQWWRAVGGDYKDGLLFQYRSPGAVCDTIVDSKLLWSFGNYSRFIRPGAERMCVTRGRSKDPDSATDPWGLMCSAFRNKDGRDVIVVINYGDSDEIITVSGVKSGLWSQYRTSDVAEESLAFVGKHRHLKSVTVPKRSITTFVSR
;
A
#
# COMPACT_ATOMS: atom_id res chain seq x y z
N GLN A 1 7.10 7.44 22.25
CA GLN A 1 6.61 7.29 20.88
C GLN A 1 7.48 8.11 19.96
N GLU A 2 7.92 7.53 18.86
CA GLU A 2 8.74 8.21 17.86
C GLU A 2 7.93 9.29 17.14
N GLY A 3 8.59 10.33 16.65
CA GLY A 3 7.98 11.44 15.95
C GLY A 3 7.78 12.69 16.78
N SER A 4 7.49 13.80 16.11
CA SER A 4 7.23 15.10 16.71
C SER A 4 5.74 15.40 16.70
N PRO A 5 5.10 15.56 17.87
CA PRO A 5 3.70 15.91 17.91
C PRO A 5 3.53 17.38 17.49
N ALA A 6 3.09 17.61 16.27
CA ALA A 6 2.78 18.94 15.74
C ALA A 6 1.27 19.15 15.62
N THR A 7 0.82 20.37 15.84
CA THR A 7 -0.53 20.81 15.53
C THR A 7 -0.67 21.12 14.04
N LYS A 8 -1.89 21.07 13.52
CA LYS A 8 -2.15 21.49 12.13
C LYS A 8 -1.74 22.93 11.84
N TYR A 9 -1.76 23.80 12.84
CA TYR A 9 -1.30 25.20 12.72
C TYR A 9 0.23 25.28 12.57
N GLU A 10 0.98 24.48 13.32
CA GLU A 10 2.44 24.42 13.20
C GLU A 10 2.85 23.82 11.85
N ILE A 11 2.18 22.74 11.41
CA ILE A 11 2.39 22.15 10.10
C ILE A 11 2.11 23.17 8.99
N ALA A 12 0.98 23.87 9.07
CA ALA A 12 0.63 24.89 8.06
C ALA A 12 1.61 26.06 8.04
N ARG A 13 2.08 26.51 9.22
CA ARG A 13 3.09 27.55 9.32
C ARG A 13 4.42 27.11 8.70
N LEU A 14 4.88 25.90 9.02
CA LEU A 14 6.11 25.36 8.45
C LEU A 14 6.01 25.22 6.93
N ALA A 15 4.89 24.67 6.43
CA ALA A 15 4.68 24.49 5.00
C ALA A 15 4.71 25.84 4.25
N ARG A 16 4.12 26.92 4.81
CA ARG A 16 4.18 28.26 4.21
C ARG A 16 5.60 28.84 4.18
N ILE A 17 6.37 28.65 5.25
CA ILE A 17 7.76 29.11 5.31
C ILE A 17 8.59 28.37 4.26
N LEU A 18 8.45 27.04 4.20
CA LEU A 18 9.16 26.20 3.22
C LEU A 18 8.76 26.53 1.78
N ASP A 19 7.47 26.75 1.50
CA ASP A 19 7.00 27.13 0.16
C ASP A 19 7.63 28.45 -0.28
N SER A 20 7.65 29.46 0.61
CA SER A 20 8.28 30.75 0.34
C SER A 20 9.78 30.62 0.07
N GLU A 21 10.49 29.83 0.89
CA GLU A 21 11.93 29.63 0.76
C GLU A 21 12.28 28.86 -0.53
N LEU A 22 11.54 27.78 -0.83
CA LEU A 22 11.75 27.01 -2.05
C LEU A 22 11.54 27.87 -3.30
N ARG A 23 10.47 28.68 -3.33
CA ARG A 23 10.20 29.58 -4.44
C ARG A 23 11.27 30.66 -4.59
N SER A 24 11.75 31.23 -3.48
CA SER A 24 12.81 32.24 -3.53
C SER A 24 14.11 31.71 -4.13
N ARG A 25 14.33 30.40 -4.02
CA ARG A 25 15.49 29.67 -4.58
C ARG A 25 15.22 29.07 -5.96
N GLY A 26 14.05 29.28 -6.54
CA GLY A 26 13.66 28.66 -7.82
C GLY A 26 13.56 27.14 -7.78
N SER A 27 13.27 26.54 -6.60
CA SER A 27 13.18 25.09 -6.44
C SER A 27 11.77 24.57 -6.71
N ASP A 28 11.67 23.50 -7.50
CA ASP A 28 10.43 22.78 -7.78
C ASP A 28 10.12 21.68 -6.76
N THR A 29 10.90 21.55 -5.69
CA THR A 29 10.71 20.55 -4.62
C THR A 29 9.30 20.69 -4.03
N LYS A 30 8.61 19.56 -3.89
CA LYS A 30 7.24 19.54 -3.35
C LYS A 30 7.23 19.23 -1.86
N ILE A 31 6.30 19.87 -1.15
CA ILE A 31 6.03 19.69 0.27
C ILE A 31 4.79 18.81 0.39
N ILE A 32 4.92 17.63 0.97
CA ILE A 32 3.80 16.72 1.25
C ILE A 32 3.52 16.75 2.75
N VAL A 33 2.26 16.79 3.12
CA VAL A 33 1.77 16.87 4.50
C VAL A 33 0.67 15.84 4.71
N PRO A 34 0.32 15.47 5.98
CA PRO A 34 1.02 15.78 7.24
C PRO A 34 1.96 14.67 7.74
N GLU A 35 1.92 13.45 7.14
CA GLU A 35 2.54 12.23 7.67
C GLU A 35 1.87 11.76 8.97
N SER A 36 0.55 11.75 8.96
CA SER A 36 -0.26 11.25 10.08
C SER A 36 0.00 9.78 10.34
N CYS A 37 0.28 9.39 11.59
CA CYS A 37 0.53 7.99 11.96
C CYS A 37 -0.72 7.09 11.87
N ASP A 38 -1.91 7.68 11.78
CA ASP A 38 -3.18 6.98 11.76
C ASP A 38 -4.16 7.68 10.81
N TYR A 39 -4.72 6.95 9.86
CA TYR A 39 -5.69 7.48 8.89
C TYR A 39 -6.89 8.17 9.53
N ARG A 40 -7.29 7.74 10.73
CA ARG A 40 -8.43 8.32 11.44
C ARG A 40 -8.17 9.77 11.85
N CYS A 41 -6.92 10.14 12.14
CA CYS A 41 -6.55 11.52 12.46
C CYS A 41 -6.72 12.46 11.26
N MET A 42 -6.52 11.94 10.05
CA MET A 42 -6.74 12.71 8.82
C MET A 42 -8.21 13.11 8.64
N MET A 43 -9.16 12.29 9.15
CA MET A 43 -10.61 12.45 8.97
C MET A 43 -11.35 12.97 10.21
N SER A 44 -10.77 12.82 11.39
CA SER A 44 -11.43 13.11 12.69
C SER A 44 -10.43 13.54 13.74
N THR A 45 -10.89 13.78 14.97
CA THR A 45 -10.04 14.06 16.12
C THR A 45 -9.56 12.81 16.85
N HIS A 46 -9.58 11.65 16.20
CA HIS A 46 -9.27 10.37 16.82
C HIS A 46 -7.95 10.40 17.62
N GLY A 47 -8.05 10.26 18.94
CA GLY A 47 -6.89 10.19 19.85
C GLY A 47 -6.01 11.44 19.95
N THR A 48 -6.31 12.52 19.22
CA THR A 48 -5.41 13.67 19.09
C THR A 48 -6.01 15.03 19.43
N GLY A 49 -7.32 15.11 19.58
CA GLY A 49 -8.03 16.38 19.79
C GLY A 49 -8.12 17.29 18.55
N PRO A 50 -8.88 18.40 18.65
CA PRO A 50 -9.22 19.25 17.50
C PRO A 50 -8.03 19.97 16.85
N GLU A 51 -6.93 20.15 17.57
CA GLU A 51 -5.74 20.86 17.05
C GLU A 51 -4.86 19.98 16.14
N ARG A 52 -5.07 18.67 16.14
CA ARG A 52 -4.27 17.69 15.38
C ARG A 52 -5.10 16.84 14.45
N GLY A 53 -6.43 16.87 14.56
CA GLY A 53 -7.33 16.09 13.72
C GLY A 53 -7.94 16.88 12.57
N TYR A 54 -8.78 16.19 11.78
CA TYR A 54 -9.43 16.76 10.58
C TYR A 54 -8.45 17.35 9.57
N GLU A 55 -7.32 16.71 9.38
CA GLU A 55 -6.19 17.25 8.62
C GLU A 55 -6.52 17.47 7.14
N ILE A 56 -7.31 16.58 6.51
CA ILE A 56 -7.76 16.72 5.12
C ILE A 56 -8.54 18.04 4.95
N GLN A 57 -9.53 18.25 5.80
CA GLN A 57 -10.34 19.48 5.77
C GLN A 57 -9.48 20.71 6.10
N SER A 58 -8.62 20.58 7.12
CA SER A 58 -7.80 21.71 7.59
C SER A 58 -6.85 22.22 6.52
N PHE A 59 -6.21 21.33 5.76
CA PHE A 59 -5.21 21.74 4.79
C PHE A 59 -5.76 22.02 3.39
N PHE A 60 -6.93 21.46 3.03
CA PHE A 60 -7.43 21.53 1.67
C PHE A 60 -8.85 22.09 1.51
N SER A 61 -9.54 22.45 2.60
CA SER A 61 -10.77 23.26 2.51
C SER A 61 -10.41 24.75 2.52
N SER A 62 -10.91 25.50 1.54
CA SER A 62 -10.75 26.96 1.48
C SER A 62 -11.35 27.70 2.69
N ASP A 63 -12.29 27.05 3.38
CA ASP A 63 -12.93 27.62 4.58
C ASP A 63 -12.00 27.57 5.82
N SER A 64 -10.91 26.80 5.75
CA SER A 64 -9.94 26.62 6.83
C SER A 64 -8.82 27.68 6.73
N THR A 65 -9.15 28.96 6.88
CA THR A 65 -8.28 30.11 6.58
C THR A 65 -6.89 30.04 7.20
N ASP A 66 -6.80 29.60 8.47
CA ASP A 66 -5.55 29.56 9.23
C ASP A 66 -4.63 28.39 8.85
N THR A 67 -5.19 27.32 8.29
CA THR A 67 -4.44 26.08 7.99
C THR A 67 -4.46 25.71 6.51
N TYR A 68 -5.22 26.42 5.68
CA TYR A 68 -5.33 26.13 4.25
C TYR A 68 -3.99 26.22 3.52
N LEU A 69 -3.63 25.16 2.80
CA LEU A 69 -2.39 25.02 2.04
C LEU A 69 -2.60 24.84 0.53
N GLY A 70 -3.84 24.68 0.10
CA GLY A 70 -4.17 24.36 -1.29
C GLY A 70 -3.87 25.49 -2.30
N ASN A 71 -3.45 26.67 -1.85
CA ASN A 71 -3.03 27.82 -2.66
C ASN A 71 -1.49 27.96 -2.76
N LEU A 72 -0.71 27.12 -2.11
CA LEU A 72 0.76 27.18 -2.13
C LEU A 72 1.32 26.48 -3.38
N GLY A 73 2.33 27.07 -4.01
CA GLY A 73 2.88 26.60 -5.28
C GLY A 73 3.64 25.26 -5.18
N ASN A 74 4.29 25.03 -4.03
CA ASN A 74 5.07 23.82 -3.80
C ASN A 74 4.31 22.75 -2.99
N VAL A 75 3.07 23.00 -2.56
CA VAL A 75 2.21 22.01 -1.90
C VAL A 75 1.23 21.43 -2.93
N PRO A 76 1.43 20.21 -3.41
CA PRO A 76 0.51 19.58 -4.34
C PRO A 76 -0.79 19.18 -3.61
N ARG A 77 -1.87 18.94 -4.38
CA ARG A 77 -3.08 18.31 -3.84
C ARG A 77 -2.84 16.81 -3.61
N LEU A 78 -1.99 16.53 -2.63
CA LEU A 78 -1.54 15.20 -2.26
C LEU A 78 -1.22 15.18 -0.76
N MET A 79 -1.75 14.21 -0.06
CA MET A 79 -1.45 13.97 1.34
C MET A 79 -0.76 12.63 1.53
N ALA A 80 0.07 12.54 2.57
CA ALA A 80 0.69 11.31 3.02
C ALA A 80 0.25 10.96 4.44
N GLY A 81 0.16 9.68 4.72
CA GLY A 81 -0.18 9.17 6.05
C GLY A 81 0.09 7.70 6.19
N HIS A 82 0.14 7.25 7.44
CA HIS A 82 0.47 5.90 7.84
C HIS A 82 -0.79 5.12 8.21
N SER A 83 -0.80 3.81 7.96
CA SER A 83 -1.95 2.95 8.23
C SER A 83 -1.92 2.26 9.61
N TYR A 84 -1.13 2.75 10.54
CA TYR A 84 -1.03 2.16 11.87
C TYR A 84 -2.40 2.07 12.56
N TRP A 85 -2.64 0.97 13.28
CA TRP A 85 -3.90 0.66 14.01
C TRP A 85 -5.17 0.63 13.16
N THR A 86 -5.04 0.65 11.81
CA THR A 86 -6.19 0.56 10.91
C THR A 86 -6.19 -0.71 10.05
N ASN A 87 -5.33 -1.69 10.38
CA ASN A 87 -5.14 -2.92 9.60
C ASN A 87 -5.90 -4.11 10.17
N THR A 88 -6.48 -3.98 11.36
CA THR A 88 -7.25 -5.02 12.03
C THR A 88 -8.39 -4.39 12.85
N PRO A 89 -9.57 -5.01 12.97
CA PRO A 89 -10.02 -6.18 12.19
C PRO A 89 -10.21 -5.88 10.70
N VAL A 90 -10.27 -6.90 9.87
CA VAL A 90 -10.26 -6.79 8.40
C VAL A 90 -11.42 -5.97 7.85
N ASP A 91 -12.61 -6.09 8.42
CA ASP A 91 -13.77 -5.28 7.99
C ASP A 91 -13.53 -3.79 8.29
N PHE A 92 -12.99 -3.48 9.45
CA PHE A 92 -12.60 -2.11 9.80
C PHE A 92 -11.50 -1.58 8.85
N MET A 93 -10.53 -2.41 8.49
CA MET A 93 -9.49 -2.03 7.54
C MET A 93 -10.10 -1.51 6.23
N LYS A 94 -11.07 -2.24 5.67
CA LYS A 94 -11.76 -1.86 4.43
C LYS A 94 -12.55 -0.57 4.59
N GLU A 95 -13.37 -0.47 5.62
CA GLU A 95 -14.25 0.68 5.83
C GLU A 95 -13.47 1.96 6.13
N CYS A 96 -12.37 1.87 6.90
CA CYS A 96 -11.49 3.01 7.17
C CYS A 96 -10.89 3.57 5.88
N ARG A 97 -10.45 2.71 4.95
CA ARG A 97 -9.88 3.13 3.66
C ARG A 97 -10.91 3.76 2.73
N LYS A 98 -12.14 3.24 2.71
CA LYS A 98 -13.25 3.85 1.96
C LYS A 98 -13.56 5.23 2.50
N ALA A 99 -13.67 5.38 3.81
CA ALA A 99 -13.91 6.67 4.45
C ALA A 99 -12.79 7.68 4.15
N LEU A 100 -11.52 7.23 4.19
CA LEU A 100 -10.37 8.05 3.83
C LEU A 100 -10.45 8.53 2.38
N ARG A 101 -10.67 7.62 1.44
CA ARG A 101 -10.85 7.95 0.02
C ARG A 101 -11.96 8.98 -0.19
N ASP A 102 -13.12 8.76 0.41
CA ASP A 102 -14.28 9.63 0.22
C ASP A 102 -14.03 11.02 0.83
N SER A 103 -13.31 11.09 1.94
CA SER A 103 -12.88 12.35 2.55
C SER A 103 -11.88 13.11 1.66
N LEU A 104 -10.90 12.41 1.08
CA LEU A 104 -9.92 13.00 0.18
C LEU A 104 -10.55 13.50 -1.13
N ARG A 105 -11.45 12.71 -1.72
CA ARG A 105 -12.17 13.05 -2.96
C ARG A 105 -13.01 14.32 -2.81
N LYS A 106 -13.58 14.57 -1.62
CA LYS A 106 -14.35 15.79 -1.34
C LYS A 106 -13.53 17.06 -1.60
N TYR A 107 -12.21 16.99 -1.46
CA TYR A 107 -11.30 18.14 -1.63
C TYR A 107 -10.37 17.97 -2.83
N ASP A 108 -10.60 16.98 -3.71
CA ASP A 108 -9.74 16.65 -4.86
C ASP A 108 -8.27 16.45 -4.46
N VAL A 109 -8.03 15.64 -3.44
CA VAL A 109 -6.70 15.36 -2.89
C VAL A 109 -6.32 13.91 -3.17
N GLY A 110 -5.12 13.70 -3.70
CA GLY A 110 -4.50 12.38 -3.84
C GLY A 110 -3.94 11.87 -2.52
N PHE A 111 -3.58 10.58 -2.48
CA PHE A 111 -3.11 9.95 -1.27
C PHE A 111 -1.87 9.07 -1.49
N TRP A 112 -0.91 9.15 -0.57
CA TRP A 112 0.20 8.22 -0.40
C TRP A 112 0.10 7.55 0.97
N GLN A 113 0.08 6.22 0.98
CA GLN A 113 0.43 5.47 2.17
C GLN A 113 1.96 5.48 2.27
N SER A 114 2.50 6.24 3.22
CA SER A 114 3.93 6.58 3.27
C SER A 114 4.72 5.78 4.29
N GLU A 115 4.05 5.11 5.25
CA GLU A 115 4.73 4.25 6.21
C GLU A 115 3.76 3.28 6.89
N VAL A 116 4.18 2.05 7.05
CA VAL A 116 3.59 1.07 7.98
C VAL A 116 4.55 -0.08 8.23
N CYS A 117 4.54 -0.61 9.44
CA CYS A 117 5.07 -1.93 9.80
C CYS A 117 4.03 -2.75 10.57
N ILE A 118 4.37 -3.95 10.99
CA ILE A 118 3.50 -4.78 11.83
C ILE A 118 3.67 -4.34 13.28
N MET A 119 2.58 -3.96 13.93
CA MET A 119 2.61 -3.55 15.33
C MET A 119 2.61 -4.75 16.28
N GLY A 120 3.05 -4.52 17.53
CA GLY A 120 3.16 -5.58 18.53
C GLY A 120 1.84 -6.22 18.97
N ASN A 121 0.72 -5.52 18.76
CA ASN A 121 -0.62 -5.95 19.14
C ASN A 121 -1.44 -6.59 18.01
N ASP A 122 -0.81 -6.91 16.88
CA ASP A 122 -1.50 -7.56 15.77
C ASP A 122 -1.63 -9.07 16.01
N GLU A 123 -2.82 -9.50 16.45
CA GLU A 123 -3.08 -10.87 16.88
C GLU A 123 -2.98 -11.89 15.75
N GLU A 124 -3.45 -11.56 14.53
CA GLU A 124 -3.44 -12.47 13.39
C GLU A 124 -2.05 -12.98 13.05
N ILE A 125 -1.05 -12.08 13.14
CA ILE A 125 0.33 -12.40 12.82
C ILE A 125 1.16 -12.71 14.06
N GLY A 126 0.57 -12.57 15.25
CA GLY A 126 1.25 -12.76 16.53
C GLY A 126 2.23 -11.64 16.85
N GLY A 127 1.90 -10.42 16.47
CA GLY A 127 2.74 -9.22 16.63
C GLY A 127 3.93 -9.17 15.69
N GLY A 128 4.61 -8.02 15.68
CA GLY A 128 5.74 -7.74 14.78
C GLY A 128 7.08 -8.31 15.23
N GLY A 129 7.24 -8.72 16.49
CA GLY A 129 8.52 -9.20 17.02
C GLY A 129 9.00 -10.52 16.38
N GLY A 130 10.32 -10.66 16.28
CA GLY A 130 10.97 -11.85 15.73
C GLY A 130 11.15 -11.84 14.20
N TYR A 131 11.58 -12.97 13.68
CA TYR A 131 11.81 -13.17 12.24
C TYR A 131 10.66 -13.95 11.62
N ASP A 132 10.19 -13.51 10.46
CA ASP A 132 9.34 -14.31 9.61
C ASP A 132 9.70 -14.11 8.14
N ARG A 133 10.20 -15.16 7.49
CA ARG A 133 10.57 -15.17 6.09
C ARG A 133 9.52 -15.86 5.21
N THR A 134 8.41 -16.26 5.80
CA THR A 134 7.39 -17.11 5.17
C THR A 134 6.29 -16.32 4.46
N MET A 135 5.40 -17.02 3.78
CA MET A 135 4.21 -16.42 3.19
C MET A 135 3.21 -15.87 4.23
N LYS A 136 3.34 -16.20 5.51
CA LYS A 136 2.42 -15.69 6.54
C LYS A 136 2.46 -14.15 6.59
N THR A 137 3.64 -13.57 6.84
CA THR A 137 3.84 -12.12 6.83
C THR A 137 3.63 -11.52 5.44
N ALA A 138 4.11 -12.18 4.39
CA ALA A 138 3.99 -11.71 3.02
C ALA A 138 2.53 -11.53 2.58
N LEU A 139 1.66 -12.47 2.88
CA LEU A 139 0.23 -12.40 2.55
C LEU A 139 -0.50 -11.35 3.39
N TYR A 140 -0.19 -11.28 4.68
CA TYR A 140 -0.76 -10.26 5.57
C TYR A 140 -0.50 -8.85 5.02
N VAL A 141 0.75 -8.56 4.67
CA VAL A 141 1.13 -7.25 4.12
C VAL A 141 0.57 -7.05 2.70
N ALA A 142 0.55 -8.10 1.85
CA ALA A 142 -0.06 -8.01 0.53
C ALA A 142 -1.55 -7.65 0.59
N ARG A 143 -2.27 -8.16 1.60
CA ARG A 143 -3.67 -7.77 1.87
C ARG A 143 -3.77 -6.28 2.24
N MET A 144 -2.86 -5.75 3.05
CA MET A 144 -2.81 -4.32 3.36
C MET A 144 -2.57 -3.49 2.09
N VAL A 145 -1.55 -3.85 1.29
CA VAL A 145 -1.26 -3.20 -0.01
C VAL A 145 -2.50 -3.19 -0.90
N HIS A 146 -3.15 -4.34 -1.05
CA HIS A 146 -4.37 -4.46 -1.86
C HIS A 146 -5.46 -3.49 -1.38
N HIS A 147 -5.73 -3.45 -0.07
CA HIS A 147 -6.77 -2.60 0.48
C HIS A 147 -6.47 -1.11 0.30
N ASP A 148 -5.22 -0.69 0.51
CA ASP A 148 -4.83 0.71 0.31
C ASP A 148 -4.92 1.12 -1.18
N LEU A 149 -4.48 0.27 -2.10
CA LEU A 149 -4.57 0.54 -3.53
C LEU A 149 -6.02 0.54 -4.04
N VAL A 150 -6.86 -0.40 -3.56
CA VAL A 150 -8.22 -0.59 -4.08
C VAL A 150 -9.24 0.32 -3.40
N PHE A 151 -9.17 0.47 -2.08
CA PHE A 151 -10.19 1.16 -1.30
C PHE A 151 -9.81 2.58 -0.88
N ALA A 152 -8.51 2.86 -0.65
CA ALA A 152 -8.04 4.23 -0.36
C ALA A 152 -7.60 5.00 -1.62
N ASP A 153 -7.54 4.38 -2.81
CA ASP A 153 -6.97 4.95 -4.03
C ASP A 153 -5.52 5.43 -3.84
N ALA A 154 -4.74 4.73 -3.01
CA ALA A 154 -3.35 5.10 -2.74
C ALA A 154 -2.52 5.10 -4.04
N ARG A 155 -1.80 6.20 -4.28
CA ARG A 155 -0.95 6.41 -5.47
C ARG A 155 0.50 6.02 -5.24
N SER A 156 0.89 5.83 -3.97
CA SER A 156 2.17 5.29 -3.51
C SER A 156 1.91 4.42 -2.29
N TRP A 157 2.74 3.40 -2.10
CA TRP A 157 2.70 2.53 -0.94
C TRP A 157 4.12 2.24 -0.46
N GLN A 158 4.43 2.58 0.78
CA GLN A 158 5.76 2.48 1.36
C GLN A 158 5.71 1.64 2.63
N TRP A 159 6.78 0.89 2.84
CA TRP A 159 6.91 -0.05 3.94
C TRP A 159 8.07 0.32 4.87
N TRP A 160 7.87 0.18 6.13
CA TRP A 160 8.89 0.25 7.16
C TRP A 160 9.24 -1.19 7.58
N ARG A 161 10.43 -1.77 7.23
CA ARG A 161 11.61 -1.17 6.61
C ARG A 161 12.28 -2.15 5.62
N ALA A 162 13.26 -1.66 4.84
CA ALA A 162 13.96 -2.49 3.86
C ALA A 162 14.82 -3.59 4.51
N VAL A 163 15.56 -3.26 5.57
CA VAL A 163 16.43 -4.22 6.30
C VAL A 163 16.02 -4.24 7.76
N GLY A 164 15.57 -5.40 8.23
CA GLY A 164 15.20 -5.67 9.61
C GLY A 164 16.24 -6.55 10.32
N GLY A 165 16.20 -6.56 11.65
CA GLY A 165 17.10 -7.39 12.47
C GLY A 165 16.36 -8.34 13.41
N ASP A 166 15.31 -7.86 14.05
CA ASP A 166 14.61 -8.55 15.14
C ASP A 166 13.08 -8.37 15.09
N TYR A 167 12.59 -7.87 13.95
CA TYR A 167 11.18 -7.57 13.73
C TYR A 167 10.72 -8.09 12.37
N LYS A 168 9.47 -8.55 12.23
CA LYS A 168 8.89 -9.13 10.99
C LYS A 168 8.72 -8.12 9.85
N ASP A 169 9.21 -6.92 10.02
CA ASP A 169 9.13 -5.83 9.06
C ASP A 169 10.25 -5.81 8.01
N GLY A 170 11.29 -6.63 8.15
CA GLY A 170 12.37 -6.67 7.17
C GLY A 170 11.94 -7.27 5.83
N LEU A 171 12.14 -6.51 4.73
CA LEU A 171 12.17 -7.12 3.39
C LEU A 171 13.38 -8.04 3.27
N LEU A 172 14.50 -7.60 3.80
CA LEU A 172 15.71 -8.35 4.04
C LEU A 172 15.96 -8.43 5.53
N PHE A 173 16.49 -9.54 6.00
CA PHE A 173 16.88 -9.71 7.38
C PHE A 173 18.41 -9.77 7.51
N GLN A 174 18.93 -8.97 8.44
CA GLN A 174 20.30 -8.98 8.87
C GLN A 174 20.38 -9.75 10.18
N TYR A 175 21.25 -10.73 10.24
CA TYR A 175 21.57 -11.40 11.50
C TYR A 175 23.05 -11.77 11.58
N ARG A 176 23.54 -11.84 12.79
CA ARG A 176 24.90 -12.26 13.09
C ARG A 176 24.86 -13.54 13.89
N SER A 177 25.49 -14.60 13.38
CA SER A 177 25.74 -15.79 14.17
C SER A 177 26.80 -15.53 15.23
N PRO A 178 26.71 -16.10 16.44
CA PRO A 178 27.77 -15.98 17.44
C PRO A 178 29.13 -16.36 16.87
N GLY A 179 30.11 -15.49 17.01
CA GLY A 179 31.48 -15.69 16.50
C GLY A 179 31.69 -15.35 15.00
N ALA A 180 30.67 -14.94 14.29
CA ALA A 180 30.79 -14.52 12.89
C ALA A 180 31.60 -13.22 12.75
N VAL A 181 32.41 -13.14 11.69
CA VAL A 181 33.21 -11.93 11.36
C VAL A 181 32.32 -10.86 10.70
N CYS A 182 31.28 -11.27 9.97
CA CYS A 182 30.33 -10.39 9.29
C CYS A 182 28.89 -10.86 9.47
N ASP A 183 27.96 -9.95 9.23
CA ASP A 183 26.54 -10.24 9.26
C ASP A 183 26.10 -11.00 8.00
N THR A 184 25.07 -11.82 8.15
CA THR A 184 24.42 -12.49 7.03
C THR A 184 23.15 -11.73 6.67
N ILE A 185 22.95 -11.49 5.36
CA ILE A 185 21.73 -10.90 4.81
C ILE A 185 20.94 -12.00 4.09
N VAL A 186 19.68 -12.12 4.45
CA VAL A 186 18.77 -13.09 3.83
C VAL A 186 17.47 -12.38 3.41
N ASP A 187 16.89 -12.84 2.31
CA ASP A 187 15.60 -12.35 1.82
C ASP A 187 14.41 -12.97 2.58
N SER A 188 13.25 -12.39 2.36
CA SER A 188 11.97 -12.90 2.86
C SER A 188 10.94 -13.02 1.74
N LYS A 189 9.90 -13.82 1.94
CA LYS A 189 8.75 -13.83 1.02
C LYS A 189 8.03 -12.46 0.96
N LEU A 190 8.19 -11.63 1.99
CA LEU A 190 7.70 -10.26 2.01
C LEU A 190 8.36 -9.41 0.91
N LEU A 191 9.68 -9.47 0.74
CA LEU A 191 10.38 -8.79 -0.36
C LEU A 191 9.80 -9.17 -1.72
N TRP A 192 9.58 -10.44 -1.95
CA TRP A 192 9.10 -10.96 -3.23
C TRP A 192 7.60 -10.68 -3.43
N SER A 193 6.83 -10.61 -2.35
CA SER A 193 5.45 -10.10 -2.34
C SER A 193 5.39 -8.66 -2.87
N PHE A 194 6.26 -7.79 -2.39
CA PHE A 194 6.40 -6.43 -2.95
C PHE A 194 6.78 -6.46 -4.42
N GLY A 195 7.68 -7.37 -4.81
CA GLY A 195 8.07 -7.56 -6.21
C GLY A 195 6.90 -7.89 -7.13
N ASN A 196 5.87 -8.58 -6.65
CA ASN A 196 4.65 -8.86 -7.42
C ASN A 196 3.88 -7.59 -7.82
N TYR A 197 4.06 -6.50 -7.09
CA TYR A 197 3.53 -5.17 -7.43
C TYR A 197 4.60 -4.30 -8.10
N SER A 198 5.68 -4.01 -7.40
CA SER A 198 6.64 -2.95 -7.74
C SER A 198 7.43 -3.21 -9.01
N ARG A 199 7.69 -4.47 -9.37
CA ARG A 199 8.38 -4.82 -10.62
C ARG A 199 7.54 -4.52 -11.85
N PHE A 200 6.23 -4.66 -11.76
CA PHE A 200 5.36 -4.70 -12.93
C PHE A 200 4.45 -3.47 -13.04
N ILE A 201 3.99 -2.92 -11.93
CA ILE A 201 3.19 -1.69 -11.89
C ILE A 201 4.17 -0.51 -11.86
N ARG A 202 4.18 0.28 -12.93
CA ARG A 202 5.18 1.34 -13.12
C ARG A 202 4.59 2.72 -12.80
N PRO A 203 5.44 3.70 -12.46
CA PRO A 203 4.98 5.07 -12.20
C PRO A 203 4.08 5.60 -13.31
N GLY A 204 2.90 6.10 -12.90
CA GLY A 204 1.86 6.56 -13.81
C GLY A 204 0.95 5.46 -14.36
N ALA A 205 0.99 4.25 -13.79
CA ALA A 205 -0.02 3.23 -14.06
C ALA A 205 -1.38 3.69 -13.53
N GLU A 206 -2.43 3.32 -14.24
CA GLU A 206 -3.82 3.56 -13.85
C GLU A 206 -4.46 2.28 -13.31
N ARG A 207 -5.10 2.37 -12.15
CA ARG A 207 -5.84 1.23 -11.60
C ARG A 207 -7.15 1.04 -12.36
N MET A 208 -7.40 -0.19 -12.79
CA MET A 208 -8.63 -0.59 -13.46
C MET A 208 -9.65 -1.15 -12.45
N CYS A 209 -10.93 -0.96 -12.73
CA CYS A 209 -12.00 -1.59 -11.95
C CYS A 209 -12.01 -3.10 -12.21
N VAL A 210 -12.06 -3.88 -11.14
CA VAL A 210 -12.19 -5.35 -11.19
C VAL A 210 -13.44 -5.75 -10.43
N THR A 211 -14.20 -6.69 -10.98
CA THR A 211 -15.39 -7.28 -10.34
C THR A 211 -15.33 -8.80 -10.42
N ARG A 212 -16.04 -9.49 -9.53
CA ARG A 212 -16.11 -10.97 -9.53
C ARG A 212 -17.43 -11.45 -10.11
N GLY A 213 -17.33 -12.38 -11.05
CA GLY A 213 -18.50 -13.01 -11.67
C GLY A 213 -19.38 -12.01 -12.44
N ARG A 214 -20.67 -11.96 -12.11
CA ARG A 214 -21.64 -11.02 -12.71
C ARG A 214 -21.85 -9.76 -11.87
N SER A 215 -21.12 -9.59 -10.78
CA SER A 215 -21.24 -8.41 -9.93
C SER A 215 -20.83 -7.14 -10.69
N LYS A 216 -21.49 -6.04 -10.37
CA LYS A 216 -21.05 -4.68 -10.79
C LYS A 216 -20.36 -3.94 -9.65
N ASP A 217 -20.33 -4.54 -8.45
CA ASP A 217 -19.69 -3.97 -7.28
C ASP A 217 -18.17 -4.23 -7.34
N PRO A 218 -17.33 -3.20 -7.34
CA PRO A 218 -15.87 -3.34 -7.30
C PRO A 218 -15.37 -4.10 -6.07
N ASP A 219 -16.11 -4.06 -4.95
CA ASP A 219 -15.76 -4.76 -3.73
C ASP A 219 -15.80 -6.29 -3.89
N SER A 220 -16.58 -6.78 -4.87
CA SER A 220 -16.75 -8.21 -5.13
C SER A 220 -15.46 -8.94 -5.52
N ALA A 221 -14.44 -8.21 -5.99
CA ALA A 221 -13.13 -8.77 -6.32
C ALA A 221 -12.20 -8.91 -5.10
N THR A 222 -12.67 -8.59 -3.90
CA THR A 222 -11.90 -8.65 -2.65
C THR A 222 -12.59 -9.53 -1.63
N ASP A 223 -12.09 -10.75 -1.49
CA ASP A 223 -12.34 -11.60 -0.33
C ASP A 223 -11.05 -11.61 0.50
N PRO A 224 -11.01 -10.94 1.67
CA PRO A 224 -9.77 -10.76 2.43
C PRO A 224 -9.22 -12.06 3.03
N TRP A 225 -10.01 -13.13 3.06
CA TRP A 225 -9.63 -14.46 3.52
C TRP A 225 -9.50 -15.48 2.38
N GLY A 226 -9.76 -15.07 1.15
CA GLY A 226 -9.71 -15.85 -0.06
C GLY A 226 -9.00 -15.11 -1.19
N LEU A 227 -9.71 -14.90 -2.32
CA LEU A 227 -9.15 -14.23 -3.48
C LEU A 227 -9.34 -12.72 -3.43
N MET A 228 -8.23 -11.99 -3.64
CA MET A 228 -8.22 -10.56 -3.88
C MET A 228 -7.57 -10.28 -5.22
N CYS A 229 -8.25 -9.53 -6.09
CA CYS A 229 -7.77 -9.22 -7.43
C CYS A 229 -7.73 -7.72 -7.66
N SER A 230 -6.60 -7.21 -8.16
CA SER A 230 -6.43 -5.84 -8.61
C SER A 230 -5.79 -5.81 -9.99
N ALA A 231 -6.12 -4.78 -10.79
CA ALA A 231 -5.61 -4.66 -12.15
C ALA A 231 -5.17 -3.23 -12.44
N PHE A 232 -4.12 -3.09 -13.24
CA PHE A 232 -3.48 -1.83 -13.56
C PHE A 232 -3.11 -1.78 -15.03
N ARG A 233 -3.13 -0.60 -15.61
CA ARG A 233 -2.62 -0.33 -16.97
C ARG A 233 -1.43 0.61 -16.87
N ASN A 234 -0.29 0.16 -17.31
CA ASN A 234 0.93 0.98 -17.43
C ASN A 234 0.83 1.98 -18.59
N LYS A 235 1.62 3.03 -18.56
CA LYS A 235 1.69 4.03 -19.65
C LYS A 235 2.11 3.45 -20.99
N ASP A 236 2.86 2.35 -20.98
CA ASP A 236 3.25 1.62 -22.19
C ASP A 236 2.14 0.71 -22.75
N GLY A 237 0.96 0.75 -22.15
CA GLY A 237 -0.22 -0.01 -22.54
C GLY A 237 -0.28 -1.44 -22.03
N ARG A 238 0.73 -1.91 -21.30
CA ARG A 238 0.70 -3.24 -20.67
C ARG A 238 -0.26 -3.27 -19.50
N ASP A 239 -1.07 -4.31 -19.45
CA ASP A 239 -1.95 -4.60 -18.33
C ASP A 239 -1.23 -5.51 -17.32
N VAL A 240 -1.41 -5.23 -16.04
CA VAL A 240 -0.87 -5.99 -14.91
C VAL A 240 -2.03 -6.40 -14.03
N ILE A 241 -2.15 -7.68 -13.74
CA ILE A 241 -3.18 -8.21 -12.83
C ILE A 241 -2.47 -8.90 -11.68
N VAL A 242 -2.77 -8.48 -10.46
CA VAL A 242 -2.25 -9.11 -9.24
C VAL A 242 -3.39 -9.84 -8.54
N VAL A 243 -3.20 -11.12 -8.30
CA VAL A 243 -4.15 -12.00 -7.61
C VAL A 243 -3.48 -12.54 -6.37
N ILE A 244 -4.06 -12.25 -5.21
CA ILE A 244 -3.67 -12.83 -3.93
C ILE A 244 -4.64 -13.96 -3.63
N ASN A 245 -4.15 -15.14 -3.38
CA ASN A 245 -4.92 -16.22 -2.76
C ASN A 245 -4.48 -16.35 -1.30
N TYR A 246 -5.27 -15.76 -0.42
CA TYR A 246 -5.05 -15.80 1.02
C TYR A 246 -5.52 -17.12 1.66
N GLY A 247 -6.40 -17.84 0.96
CA GLY A 247 -7.02 -19.07 1.42
C GLY A 247 -6.09 -20.30 1.41
N ASP A 248 -6.58 -21.39 1.98
CA ASP A 248 -5.85 -22.64 2.15
C ASP A 248 -6.18 -23.68 1.06
N SER A 249 -6.87 -23.28 -0.01
CA SER A 249 -7.19 -24.08 -1.19
C SER A 249 -6.71 -23.44 -2.48
N ASP A 250 -6.36 -24.25 -3.46
CA ASP A 250 -6.09 -23.77 -4.82
C ASP A 250 -7.37 -23.27 -5.46
N GLU A 251 -7.27 -22.16 -6.18
CA GLU A 251 -8.40 -21.55 -6.88
C GLU A 251 -8.17 -21.55 -8.39
N ILE A 252 -9.24 -21.77 -9.16
CA ILE A 252 -9.21 -21.68 -10.61
C ILE A 252 -9.92 -20.42 -11.05
N ILE A 253 -9.20 -19.53 -11.71
CA ILE A 253 -9.73 -18.25 -12.17
C ILE A 253 -9.83 -18.17 -13.68
N THR A 254 -10.77 -17.36 -14.15
CA THR A 254 -10.86 -16.90 -15.54
C THR A 254 -10.98 -15.38 -15.54
N VAL A 255 -10.10 -14.70 -16.23
CA VAL A 255 -10.13 -13.24 -16.37
C VAL A 255 -10.72 -12.89 -17.72
N SER A 256 -11.70 -11.99 -17.72
CA SER A 256 -12.35 -11.45 -18.93
C SER A 256 -12.25 -9.93 -18.97
N GLY A 257 -12.57 -9.32 -20.09
CA GLY A 257 -12.51 -7.86 -20.27
C GLY A 257 -11.09 -7.29 -20.44
N VAL A 258 -10.10 -8.16 -20.59
CA VAL A 258 -8.70 -7.79 -20.86
C VAL A 258 -8.36 -7.93 -22.32
N LYS A 259 -7.31 -7.23 -22.78
CA LYS A 259 -6.81 -7.36 -24.16
C LYS A 259 -6.42 -8.81 -24.45
N SER A 260 -6.72 -9.26 -25.66
CA SER A 260 -6.17 -10.52 -26.19
C SER A 260 -4.66 -10.38 -26.37
N GLY A 261 -3.92 -11.43 -26.05
CA GLY A 261 -2.46 -11.40 -26.18
C GLY A 261 -1.77 -12.44 -25.32
N LEU A 262 -0.45 -12.36 -25.30
CA LEU A 262 0.39 -13.23 -24.49
C LEU A 262 0.58 -12.62 -23.10
N TRP A 263 0.33 -13.41 -22.08
CA TRP A 263 0.49 -13.04 -20.67
C TRP A 263 1.65 -13.82 -20.07
N SER A 264 2.54 -13.15 -19.39
CA SER A 264 3.57 -13.77 -18.54
C SER A 264 3.06 -13.87 -17.12
N GLN A 265 3.25 -15.03 -16.48
CA GLN A 265 2.83 -15.30 -15.11
C GLN A 265 4.04 -15.37 -14.19
N TYR A 266 3.98 -14.62 -13.08
CA TYR A 266 4.98 -14.64 -12.01
C TYR A 266 4.30 -14.97 -10.69
N ARG A 267 5.03 -15.66 -9.79
CA ARG A 267 4.44 -16.10 -8.54
C ARG A 267 5.41 -16.02 -7.36
N THR A 268 4.84 -15.70 -6.20
CA THR A 268 5.45 -15.88 -4.88
C THR A 268 4.56 -16.77 -4.06
N SER A 269 5.09 -17.87 -3.50
CA SER A 269 4.34 -18.82 -2.68
C SER A 269 5.22 -19.46 -1.60
N ASP A 270 4.68 -20.43 -0.84
CA ASP A 270 5.45 -21.21 0.14
C ASP A 270 6.48 -22.14 -0.50
N VAL A 271 6.40 -22.38 -1.82
CA VAL A 271 7.43 -23.15 -2.56
C VAL A 271 8.73 -22.35 -2.57
N ALA A 272 9.86 -23.00 -2.25
CA ALA A 272 11.15 -22.33 -2.07
C ALA A 272 11.58 -21.55 -3.31
N GLU A 273 11.42 -22.14 -4.51
CA GLU A 273 11.80 -21.61 -5.80
C GLU A 273 10.84 -20.52 -6.31
N GLU A 274 9.66 -20.39 -5.69
CA GLU A 274 8.65 -19.42 -6.08
C GLU A 274 8.79 -18.12 -5.27
N SER A 275 9.83 -17.36 -5.58
CA SER A 275 10.12 -16.02 -5.06
C SER A 275 10.10 -15.05 -6.26
N LEU A 276 8.92 -14.56 -6.62
CA LEU A 276 8.66 -13.80 -7.85
C LEU A 276 9.11 -14.57 -9.11
N ALA A 277 8.98 -15.88 -9.06
CA ALA A 277 9.40 -16.77 -10.13
C ALA A 277 8.52 -16.62 -11.37
N PHE A 278 9.14 -16.65 -12.54
CA PHE A 278 8.40 -16.81 -13.80
C PHE A 278 7.90 -18.27 -13.88
N VAL A 279 6.59 -18.46 -13.91
CA VAL A 279 5.99 -19.80 -13.85
C VAL A 279 5.27 -20.20 -15.15
N GLY A 280 5.12 -19.29 -16.11
CA GLY A 280 4.53 -19.66 -17.39
C GLY A 280 4.05 -18.49 -18.24
N LYS A 281 3.49 -18.87 -19.40
CA LYS A 281 2.85 -17.96 -20.36
C LYS A 281 1.47 -18.47 -20.74
N HIS A 282 0.53 -17.54 -20.92
CA HIS A 282 -0.85 -17.83 -21.30
C HIS A 282 -1.25 -16.97 -22.50
N ARG A 283 -1.92 -17.55 -23.50
CA ARG A 283 -2.57 -16.76 -24.56
C ARG A 283 -3.88 -16.14 -24.09
N HIS A 284 -4.53 -16.81 -23.13
CA HIS A 284 -5.75 -16.36 -22.50
C HIS A 284 -5.68 -16.72 -21.01
N LEU A 285 -6.15 -15.84 -20.14
CA LEU A 285 -6.25 -16.12 -18.70
C LEU A 285 -7.57 -16.86 -18.39
N LYS A 286 -7.69 -18.09 -18.95
CA LYS A 286 -8.86 -18.95 -18.78
C LYS A 286 -8.47 -20.21 -18.04
N SER A 287 -9.22 -20.52 -16.99
CA SER A 287 -9.00 -21.69 -16.13
C SER A 287 -7.55 -21.80 -15.62
N VAL A 288 -7.04 -20.68 -15.11
CA VAL A 288 -5.68 -20.62 -14.59
C VAL A 288 -5.71 -20.91 -13.10
N THR A 289 -4.86 -21.83 -12.64
CA THR A 289 -4.73 -22.15 -11.21
C THR A 289 -3.91 -21.07 -10.50
N VAL A 290 -4.48 -20.53 -9.40
CA VAL A 290 -3.81 -19.69 -8.43
C VAL A 290 -3.67 -20.50 -7.14
N PRO A 291 -2.48 -21.02 -6.82
CA PRO A 291 -2.29 -21.88 -5.67
C PRO A 291 -2.68 -21.19 -4.36
N LYS A 292 -3.07 -22.00 -3.39
CA LYS A 292 -3.26 -21.55 -2.00
C LYS A 292 -2.06 -20.78 -1.49
N ARG A 293 -2.27 -19.84 -0.61
CA ARG A 293 -1.20 -19.09 0.08
C ARG A 293 -0.17 -18.52 -0.90
N SER A 294 -0.65 -17.84 -1.97
CA SER A 294 0.24 -17.31 -3.01
C SER A 294 -0.17 -15.92 -3.50
N ILE A 295 0.78 -15.24 -4.13
CA ILE A 295 0.56 -14.00 -4.88
C ILE A 295 1.01 -14.27 -6.31
N THR A 296 0.10 -14.10 -7.25
CA THR A 296 0.33 -14.33 -8.68
C THR A 296 0.13 -13.03 -9.45
N THR A 297 1.12 -12.66 -10.28
CA THR A 297 1.03 -11.49 -11.15
C THR A 297 1.06 -11.92 -12.61
N PHE A 298 0.06 -11.47 -13.36
CA PHE A 298 -0.01 -11.61 -14.81
C PHE A 298 0.32 -10.28 -15.47
N VAL A 299 1.19 -10.33 -16.48
CA VAL A 299 1.63 -9.14 -17.23
C VAL A 299 1.40 -9.39 -18.72
N SER A 300 0.60 -8.53 -19.36
CA SER A 300 0.40 -8.58 -20.82
C SER A 300 1.66 -8.14 -21.56
N ARG A 301 1.83 -8.65 -22.78
CA ARG A 301 2.87 -8.23 -23.72
C ARG A 301 2.33 -7.29 -24.79
#